data_9025407509382d7ba7002f9756b92585
#
_entry.id   9025407509382d7ba7002f9756b92585
#
_cell.length_a   1.000
_cell.length_b   1.000
_cell.length_c   1.000
_cell.angle_alpha   90.00
_cell.angle_beta   90.00
_cell.angle_gamma   90.00
#
_symmetry.space_group_name_H-M   'P 1'
#
loop_
_entity.id
_entity.type
_entity.pdbx_description
1 polymer ?
#
loop_
_entity_poly.entity_id
_entity_poly.type
_entity_poly.pdbx_seq_one_letter_code
_entity_poly.pdbx_strand_id
1 'polypeptide(L)'
;MSFSDYAEGAVLDHVFNKTAYTQPTLYVGVSTADPTDTNAGIAEPVGNAYARVATIGADWSRTAGEMSNGVAMAFPEATGSWGSLTHFAVFDAATAGNMIFHGALTTAKAIAANETLRFPIGNLTFTLD
;
A
#
# COMPACT_ATOMS: atom_id res chain seq x y z
N MET A 1 -9.50 -5.74 2.55
CA MET A 1 -8.06 -5.46 2.70
C MET A 1 -7.42 -6.62 3.44
N SER A 2 -6.25 -7.04 3.01
CA SER A 2 -5.65 -8.30 3.44
C SER A 2 -4.14 -8.19 3.57
N PHE A 3 -3.56 -8.94 4.51
CA PHE A 3 -2.13 -9.25 4.48
C PHE A 3 -1.81 -10.07 3.23
N SER A 4 -0.59 -9.90 2.72
CA SER A 4 -0.04 -10.80 1.72
C SER A 4 0.40 -12.12 2.36
N ASP A 5 0.52 -13.18 1.57
CA ASP A 5 1.09 -14.45 2.02
C ASP A 5 2.48 -14.27 2.64
N TYR A 6 3.29 -13.37 2.06
CA TYR A 6 4.61 -13.04 2.61
C TYR A 6 4.51 -12.48 4.03
N ALA A 7 3.63 -11.49 4.24
CA ALA A 7 3.50 -10.84 5.55
C ALA A 7 2.91 -11.79 6.60
N GLU A 8 1.95 -12.62 6.21
CA GLU A 8 1.39 -13.65 7.09
C GLU A 8 2.47 -14.60 7.59
N GLY A 9 3.29 -15.12 6.70
CA GLY A 9 4.41 -16.00 7.05
C GLY A 9 5.42 -15.30 7.96
N ALA A 10 5.78 -14.06 7.63
CA ALA A 10 6.75 -13.29 8.42
C ALA A 10 6.25 -13.01 9.86
N VAL A 11 4.96 -12.68 10.00
CA VAL A 11 4.34 -12.46 11.32
C VAL A 11 4.28 -13.75 12.13
N LEU A 12 3.88 -14.86 11.51
CA LEU A 12 3.85 -16.17 12.18
C LEU A 12 5.24 -16.59 12.66
N ASP A 13 6.24 -16.46 11.80
CA ASP A 13 7.62 -16.80 12.17
C ASP A 13 8.13 -15.95 13.33
N HIS A 14 7.78 -14.66 13.34
CA HIS A 14 8.16 -13.76 14.44
C HIS A 14 7.48 -14.14 15.75
N VAL A 15 6.16 -14.34 15.71
CA VAL A 15 5.35 -14.65 16.91
C VAL A 15 5.75 -16.00 17.52
N PHE A 16 6.03 -17.00 16.68
CA PHE A 16 6.42 -18.34 17.12
C PHE A 16 7.93 -18.52 17.34
N ASN A 17 8.67 -17.40 17.39
CA ASN A 17 10.08 -17.37 17.75
C ASN A 17 11.01 -18.16 16.80
N LYS A 18 10.64 -18.17 15.52
CA LYS A 18 11.44 -18.83 14.48
C LYS A 18 12.40 -17.85 13.80
N THR A 19 11.89 -16.79 13.22
CA THR A 19 12.68 -15.74 12.56
C THR A 19 12.12 -14.39 12.93
N ALA A 20 12.99 -13.50 13.45
CA ALA A 20 12.57 -12.14 13.75
C ALA A 20 12.21 -11.38 12.48
N TYR A 21 11.06 -10.73 12.46
CA TYR A 21 10.67 -9.84 11.39
C TYR A 21 11.23 -8.44 11.67
N THR A 22 12.16 -8.02 10.82
CA THR A 22 12.74 -6.68 10.92
C THR A 22 11.72 -5.65 10.45
N GLN A 23 11.47 -4.65 11.27
CA GLN A 23 10.51 -3.59 11.00
C GLN A 23 10.88 -2.87 9.69
N PRO A 24 10.02 -2.90 8.65
CA PRO A 24 10.34 -2.28 7.36
C PRO A 24 9.98 -0.80 7.32
N THR A 25 10.58 -0.07 6.38
CA THR A 25 10.00 1.18 5.91
C THR A 25 8.89 0.84 4.93
N LEU A 26 7.69 1.38 5.13
CA LEU A 26 6.55 1.07 4.29
C LEU A 26 6.33 2.12 3.20
N TYR A 27 5.97 1.66 2.02
CA TYR A 27 5.68 2.47 0.83
C TYR A 27 4.30 2.15 0.32
N VAL A 28 3.46 3.16 0.15
CA VAL A 28 2.10 3.01 -0.37
C VAL A 28 2.12 3.16 -1.88
N GLY A 29 1.58 2.17 -2.57
CA GLY A 29 1.42 2.17 -4.03
C GLY A 29 -0.03 1.94 -4.42
N VAL A 30 -0.31 2.01 -5.70
CA VAL A 30 -1.63 1.76 -6.28
C VAL A 30 -1.52 0.85 -7.50
N SER A 31 -2.62 0.20 -7.84
CA SER A 31 -2.66 -0.78 -8.90
C SER A 31 -3.95 -0.65 -9.71
N THR A 32 -3.86 -0.94 -11.00
CA THR A 32 -5.01 -1.01 -11.90
C THR A 32 -5.68 -2.38 -11.90
N ALA A 33 -5.10 -3.34 -11.17
CA ALA A 33 -5.62 -4.70 -11.03
C ALA A 33 -5.47 -5.18 -9.58
N ASP A 34 -6.20 -6.24 -9.23
CA ASP A 34 -6.08 -6.86 -7.91
C ASP A 34 -4.70 -7.50 -7.76
N PRO A 35 -3.88 -7.07 -6.78
CA PRO A 35 -2.57 -7.67 -6.55
C PRO A 35 -2.62 -9.15 -6.18
N THR A 36 -3.71 -9.60 -5.58
CA THR A 36 -3.86 -10.91 -4.91
C THR A 36 -2.89 -11.07 -3.71
N ASP A 37 -3.09 -12.07 -2.89
CA ASP A 37 -2.24 -12.28 -1.69
C ASP A 37 -0.80 -12.61 -2.04
N THR A 38 -0.57 -13.14 -3.25
CA THR A 38 0.78 -13.47 -3.75
C THR A 38 1.48 -12.31 -4.45
N ASN A 39 0.81 -11.17 -4.62
CA ASN A 39 1.27 -10.04 -5.43
C ASN A 39 1.42 -10.35 -6.94
N ALA A 40 0.91 -11.49 -7.39
CA ALA A 40 1.05 -11.90 -8.79
C ALA A 40 0.22 -11.05 -9.77
N GLY A 41 -0.85 -10.43 -9.27
CA GLY A 41 -1.75 -9.61 -10.08
C GLY A 41 -1.43 -8.12 -10.09
N ILE A 42 -0.36 -7.68 -9.41
CA ILE A 42 -0.02 -6.26 -9.30
C ILE A 42 0.20 -5.63 -10.67
N ALA A 43 -0.38 -4.46 -10.87
CA ALA A 43 -0.22 -3.66 -12.08
C ALA A 43 -0.11 -2.17 -11.70
N GLU A 44 1.04 -1.81 -11.16
CA GLU A 44 1.32 -0.41 -10.83
C GLU A 44 1.47 0.43 -12.10
N PRO A 45 1.08 1.72 -12.08
CA PRO A 45 1.40 2.62 -13.18
C PRO A 45 2.90 2.65 -13.48
N VAL A 46 3.26 2.81 -14.75
CA VAL A 46 4.67 2.88 -15.19
C VAL A 46 4.90 4.23 -15.85
N GLY A 47 5.92 4.96 -15.37
CA GLY A 47 6.23 6.28 -15.88
C GLY A 47 5.22 7.35 -15.42
N ASN A 48 5.13 8.44 -16.14
CA ASN A 48 4.21 9.55 -15.87
C ASN A 48 4.29 10.08 -14.43
N ALA A 49 5.52 10.13 -13.88
CA ALA A 49 5.85 10.57 -12.53
C ALA A 49 5.28 9.68 -11.40
N TYR A 50 4.78 8.48 -11.70
CA TYR A 50 4.33 7.57 -10.65
C TYR A 50 5.50 7.14 -9.77
N ALA A 51 5.30 7.28 -8.46
CA ALA A 51 6.20 6.73 -7.44
C ALA A 51 5.36 6.38 -6.21
N ARG A 52 5.76 5.33 -5.49
CA ARG A 52 5.16 4.99 -4.21
C ARG A 52 5.42 6.08 -3.19
N VAL A 53 4.51 6.27 -2.24
CA VAL A 53 4.67 7.23 -1.16
C VAL A 53 5.39 6.57 0.01
N ALA A 54 6.57 7.09 0.35
CA ALA A 54 7.31 6.63 1.53
C ALA A 54 6.59 7.10 2.80
N THR A 55 6.57 6.24 3.82
CA THR A 55 5.96 6.55 5.11
C THR A 55 6.91 6.30 6.27
N ILE A 56 6.63 6.92 7.41
CA ILE A 56 7.30 6.66 8.69
C ILE A 56 6.23 6.25 9.71
N GLY A 57 6.64 5.71 10.85
CA GLY A 57 5.70 5.27 11.89
C GLY A 57 4.74 6.34 12.37
N ALA A 58 5.18 7.62 12.41
CA ALA A 58 4.33 8.74 12.81
C ALA A 58 3.20 9.06 11.82
N ASP A 59 3.27 8.57 10.59
CA ASP A 59 2.21 8.76 9.58
C ASP A 59 1.02 7.83 9.80
N TRP A 60 1.16 6.85 10.68
CA TRP A 60 0.14 5.85 10.96
C TRP A 60 -0.43 6.02 12.37
N SER A 61 -1.72 5.77 12.51
CA SER A 61 -2.45 5.85 13.78
C SER A 61 -3.14 4.53 14.06
N ARG A 62 -2.92 3.99 15.28
CA ARG A 62 -3.53 2.73 15.69
C ARG A 62 -4.60 2.98 16.76
N THR A 63 -5.78 2.42 16.53
CA THR A 63 -6.85 2.41 17.53
C THR A 63 -7.32 0.97 17.69
N ALA A 64 -7.12 0.39 18.87
CA ALA A 64 -7.40 -1.02 19.14
C ALA A 64 -6.70 -1.94 18.12
N GLY A 65 -7.42 -2.75 17.37
CA GLY A 65 -6.91 -3.66 16.34
C GLY A 65 -6.86 -3.07 14.93
N GLU A 66 -7.08 -1.77 14.79
CA GLU A 66 -7.09 -1.09 13.50
C GLU A 66 -5.93 -0.11 13.37
N MET A 67 -5.26 -0.13 12.22
CA MET A 67 -4.28 0.86 11.81
C MET A 67 -4.86 1.71 10.70
N SER A 68 -4.67 3.01 10.73
CA SER A 68 -5.08 3.90 9.65
C SER A 68 -4.01 4.96 9.39
N ASN A 69 -4.09 5.62 8.22
CA ASN A 69 -3.20 6.73 7.96
C ASN A 69 -3.62 7.93 8.83
N GLY A 70 -2.71 8.39 9.66
CA GLY A 70 -2.88 9.55 10.53
C GLY A 70 -2.55 10.87 9.84
N VAL A 71 -2.03 10.81 8.61
CA VAL A 71 -1.76 11.98 7.75
C VAL A 71 -2.32 11.70 6.37
N ALA A 72 -2.63 12.76 5.62
CA ALA A 72 -2.99 12.60 4.22
C ALA A 72 -1.77 12.13 3.42
N MET A 73 -1.98 11.17 2.52
CA MET A 73 -0.90 10.64 1.66
C MET A 73 -1.13 11.09 0.23
N ALA A 74 -0.26 11.98 -0.26
CA ALA A 74 -0.31 12.52 -1.60
C ALA A 74 0.80 11.89 -2.46
N PHE A 75 0.41 11.38 -3.62
CA PHE A 75 1.35 10.89 -4.64
C PHE A 75 1.92 12.07 -5.43
N PRO A 76 3.02 11.88 -6.16
CA PRO A 76 3.50 12.89 -7.09
C PRO A 76 2.40 13.26 -8.11
N GLU A 77 2.39 14.51 -8.56
CA GLU A 77 1.48 14.93 -9.63
C GLU A 77 1.76 14.14 -10.90
N ALA A 78 0.74 13.54 -11.47
CA ALA A 78 0.85 12.77 -12.70
C ALA A 78 1.20 13.67 -13.89
N THR A 79 2.16 13.23 -14.71
CA THR A 79 2.53 13.90 -15.97
C THR A 79 1.82 13.30 -17.17
N GLY A 80 1.10 12.21 -16.96
CA GLY A 80 0.28 11.51 -17.94
C GLY A 80 -0.66 10.55 -17.24
N SER A 81 -1.47 9.84 -17.98
CA SER A 81 -2.46 8.91 -17.42
C SER A 81 -1.80 7.76 -16.65
N TRP A 82 -2.32 7.46 -15.47
CA TRP A 82 -1.99 6.26 -14.70
C TRP A 82 -2.99 5.12 -14.92
N GLY A 83 -4.02 5.33 -15.74
CA GLY A 83 -5.11 4.39 -15.93
C GLY A 83 -6.16 4.50 -14.83
N SER A 84 -7.01 3.49 -14.74
CA SER A 84 -8.05 3.40 -13.70
C SER A 84 -7.53 2.57 -12.53
N LEU A 85 -7.30 3.23 -11.41
CA LEU A 85 -6.79 2.60 -10.19
C LEU A 85 -7.94 1.95 -9.44
N THR A 86 -7.79 0.67 -9.11
CA THR A 86 -8.82 -0.13 -8.44
C THR A 86 -8.40 -0.63 -7.07
N HIS A 87 -7.07 -0.71 -6.82
CA HIS A 87 -6.51 -1.25 -5.59
C HIS A 87 -5.36 -0.39 -5.09
N PHE A 88 -5.10 -0.47 -3.80
CA PHE A 88 -3.85 0.00 -3.20
C PHE A 88 -3.03 -1.18 -2.71
N ALA A 89 -1.74 -0.98 -2.55
CA ALA A 89 -0.84 -1.95 -1.95
C ALA A 89 0.24 -1.25 -1.13
N VAL A 90 0.73 -1.92 -0.09
CA VAL A 90 1.79 -1.40 0.77
C VAL A 90 2.98 -2.35 0.66
N PHE A 91 4.15 -1.80 0.42
CA PHE A 91 5.38 -2.55 0.16
C PHE A 91 6.48 -2.20 1.17
N ASP A 92 7.48 -3.05 1.26
CA ASP A 92 8.67 -2.82 2.09
C ASP A 92 9.83 -2.16 1.32
N ALA A 93 9.60 -1.73 0.08
CA ALA A 93 10.60 -1.07 -0.75
C ALA A 93 9.95 -0.03 -1.67
N ALA A 94 10.75 0.95 -2.10
CA ALA A 94 10.30 2.00 -3.00
C ALA A 94 9.94 1.47 -4.39
N THR A 95 10.61 0.39 -4.82
CA THR A 95 10.36 -0.32 -6.06
C THR A 95 10.53 -1.82 -5.80
N ALA A 96 9.84 -2.67 -6.55
CA ALA A 96 9.87 -4.12 -6.31
C ALA A 96 9.57 -4.45 -4.83
N GLY A 97 10.37 -5.27 -4.18
CA GLY A 97 10.20 -5.61 -2.77
C GLY A 97 9.02 -6.54 -2.51
N ASN A 98 8.70 -6.71 -1.23
CA ASN A 98 7.60 -7.55 -0.81
C ASN A 98 6.35 -6.71 -0.54
N MET A 99 5.22 -7.18 -1.02
CA MET A 99 3.93 -6.58 -0.65
C MET A 99 3.54 -7.07 0.75
N ILE A 100 3.14 -6.13 1.60
CA ILE A 100 2.72 -6.42 2.98
C ILE A 100 1.21 -6.47 3.09
N PHE A 101 0.53 -5.45 2.55
CA PHE A 101 -0.93 -5.36 2.52
C PHE A 101 -1.41 -5.00 1.13
N HIS A 102 -2.65 -5.36 0.83
CA HIS A 102 -3.37 -4.86 -0.35
C HIS A 102 -4.85 -4.73 -0.05
N GLY A 103 -5.56 -3.96 -0.86
CA GLY A 103 -7.00 -3.82 -0.73
C GLY A 103 -7.61 -3.08 -1.90
N ALA A 104 -8.91 -3.26 -2.08
CA ALA A 104 -9.67 -2.55 -3.10
C ALA A 104 -9.92 -1.11 -2.65
N LEU A 105 -9.89 -0.18 -3.59
CA LEU A 105 -10.40 1.16 -3.38
C LEU A 105 -11.93 1.10 -3.31
N THR A 106 -12.53 1.96 -2.48
CA THR A 106 -14.00 2.04 -2.38
C THR A 106 -14.61 2.40 -3.74
N THR A 107 -13.93 3.26 -4.49
CA THR A 107 -14.32 3.67 -5.84
C THR A 107 -13.08 3.69 -6.70
N ALA A 108 -13.14 3.09 -7.88
CA ALA A 108 -12.07 3.17 -8.86
C ALA A 108 -11.81 4.63 -9.25
N LYS A 109 -10.55 4.99 -9.41
CA LYS A 109 -10.15 6.37 -9.73
C LYS A 109 -9.20 6.39 -10.91
N ALA A 110 -9.62 7.08 -11.98
CA ALA A 110 -8.72 7.38 -13.09
C ALA A 110 -7.90 8.63 -12.76
N ILE A 111 -6.60 8.56 -13.00
CA ILE A 111 -5.67 9.68 -12.83
C ILE A 111 -5.16 10.07 -14.21
N ALA A 112 -5.40 11.34 -14.59
CA ALA A 112 -4.91 11.93 -15.83
C ALA A 112 -3.74 12.89 -15.55
N ALA A 113 -3.14 13.42 -16.61
CA ALA A 113 -2.07 14.42 -16.48
C ALA A 113 -2.52 15.61 -15.64
N ASN A 114 -1.62 16.12 -14.82
CA ASN A 114 -1.82 17.24 -13.89
C ASN A 114 -2.77 16.94 -12.71
N GLU A 115 -3.17 15.70 -12.52
CA GLU A 115 -3.93 15.28 -11.34
C GLU A 115 -3.01 14.71 -10.27
N THR A 116 -3.40 14.86 -9.01
CA THR A 116 -2.69 14.31 -7.85
C THR A 116 -3.60 13.35 -7.11
N LEU A 117 -3.19 12.09 -7.01
CA LEU A 117 -3.87 11.11 -6.18
C LEU A 117 -3.57 11.39 -4.72
N ARG A 118 -4.60 11.37 -3.89
CA ARG A 118 -4.48 11.63 -2.47
C ARG A 118 -5.41 10.71 -1.67
N PHE A 119 -4.86 10.14 -0.60
CA PHE A 119 -5.65 9.45 0.42
C PHE A 119 -5.80 10.36 1.63
N PRO A 120 -7.00 10.91 1.89
CA PRO A 120 -7.25 11.70 3.10
C PRO A 120 -6.97 10.90 4.37
N ILE A 121 -6.81 11.59 5.49
CA ILE A 121 -6.63 10.98 6.81
C ILE A 121 -7.73 9.96 7.06
N GLY A 122 -7.36 8.74 7.48
CA GLY A 122 -8.27 7.67 7.82
C GLY A 122 -8.84 6.87 6.65
N ASN A 123 -8.47 7.19 5.41
CA ASN A 123 -8.99 6.47 4.23
C ASN A 123 -8.33 5.10 4.01
N LEU A 124 -7.09 4.94 4.45
CA LEU A 124 -6.41 3.64 4.42
C LEU A 124 -6.55 3.01 5.80
N THR A 125 -7.26 1.90 5.89
CA THR A 125 -7.48 1.18 7.15
C THR A 125 -7.05 -0.27 7.01
N PHE A 126 -6.45 -0.81 8.07
CA PHE A 126 -5.90 -2.15 8.12
C PHE A 126 -6.27 -2.79 9.43
N THR A 127 -6.83 -4.00 9.38
CA THR A 127 -7.20 -4.77 10.57
C THR A 127 -6.55 -6.14 10.53
N LEU A 128 -6.27 -6.70 11.71
CA LEU A 128 -5.88 -8.09 11.88
C LEU A 128 -7.01 -8.82 12.60
N ASP A 129 -7.43 -9.91 12.04
CA ASP A 129 -8.44 -10.79 12.64
C ASP A 129 -7.82 -12.00 13.31
#